data_a2904024707c48e0345c44eef5a1b4b2
#
_entry.id   a2904024707c48e0345c44eef5a1b4b2
#
_cell.length_a   1.000
_cell.length_b   1.000
_cell.length_c   1.000
_cell.angle_alpha   90.00
_cell.angle_beta   90.00
_cell.angle_gamma   90.00
#
_symmetry.space_group_name_H-M   'P 1'
#
loop_
_entity.id
_entity.type
_entity.pdbx_description
1 polymer ?
#
loop_
_entity_poly.entity_id
_entity_poly.type
_entity_poly.pdbx_seq_one_letter_code
_entity_poly.pdbx_strand_id
1 'polypeptide(L)'
;MFVIWEPIIFSDFAVPTDSVLRHVADSRAAQYYDRDHLVSKALQAQMLAHGVTGQKYFVKDEYVWDAMAVYAPGVHWESSAAPKPDFVGAPVVDASARLADYLR
;
A
#
# COMPACT_ATOMS: atom_id res chain seq x y z
N MET A 1 -9.51 -0.40 -7.65
CA MET A 1 -8.47 0.15 -6.75
C MET A 1 -8.74 -0.31 -5.33
N PHE A 2 -7.71 -0.66 -4.59
CA PHE A 2 -7.80 -0.98 -3.16
C PHE A 2 -7.08 0.10 -2.36
N VAL A 3 -7.71 0.54 -1.28
CA VAL A 3 -7.09 1.44 -0.30
C VAL A 3 -7.00 0.68 1.02
N ILE A 4 -5.79 0.55 1.51
CA ILE A 4 -5.51 -0.18 2.75
C ILE A 4 -5.13 0.84 3.82
N TRP A 5 -5.97 0.97 4.81
CA TRP A 5 -5.71 1.79 6.00
C TRP A 5 -5.06 0.94 7.06
N GLU A 6 -4.02 1.46 7.70
CA GLU A 6 -3.31 0.73 8.75
C GLU A 6 -2.88 1.66 9.89
N PRO A 7 -2.81 1.15 11.13
CA PRO A 7 -2.35 1.95 12.27
C PRO A 7 -0.83 2.08 12.24
N ILE A 8 -0.32 3.30 12.11
CA ILE A 8 1.12 3.60 12.06
C ILE A 8 1.59 4.33 13.30
N ILE A 9 0.84 5.32 13.75
CA ILE A 9 1.17 6.13 14.91
C ILE A 9 0.12 5.94 16.01
N PHE A 10 0.41 6.44 17.20
CA PHE A 10 -0.44 6.24 18.37
C PHE A 10 -1.89 6.71 18.18
N SER A 11 -2.12 7.72 17.36
CA SER A 11 -3.46 8.21 17.06
C SER A 11 -4.25 7.37 16.06
N ASP A 12 -3.63 6.38 15.42
CA ASP A 12 -4.22 5.61 14.34
C ASP A 12 -4.79 4.25 14.76
N PHE A 13 -4.82 3.95 16.07
CA PHE A 13 -5.24 2.62 16.55
C PHE A 13 -6.75 2.37 16.48
N ALA A 14 -7.53 3.33 16.03
CA ALA A 14 -8.96 3.15 15.79
C ALA A 14 -9.22 2.83 14.32
N VAL A 15 -10.30 2.09 14.07
CA VAL A 15 -10.83 1.90 12.71
C VAL A 15 -11.10 3.27 12.08
N PRO A 16 -10.74 3.50 10.81
CA PRO A 16 -11.01 4.76 10.15
C PRO A 16 -12.47 5.18 10.23
N THR A 17 -12.71 6.44 10.56
CA THR A 17 -14.06 6.99 10.61
C THR A 17 -14.60 7.23 9.20
N ASP A 18 -15.90 7.42 9.05
CA ASP A 18 -16.51 7.79 7.78
C ASP A 18 -15.93 9.07 7.19
N SER A 19 -15.50 10.00 8.05
CA SER A 19 -14.83 11.23 7.63
C SER A 19 -13.50 10.94 6.94
N VAL A 20 -12.72 10.02 7.46
CA VAL A 20 -11.45 9.59 6.85
C VAL A 20 -11.72 8.84 5.55
N LEU A 21 -12.66 7.90 5.54
CA LEU A 21 -13.00 7.10 4.36
C LEU A 21 -13.49 7.95 3.19
N ARG A 22 -14.16 9.06 3.47
CA ARG A 22 -14.62 9.99 2.43
C ARG A 22 -13.51 10.76 1.70
N HIS A 23 -12.27 10.71 2.18
CA HIS A 23 -11.14 11.27 1.44
C HIS A 23 -10.89 10.52 0.13
N VAL A 24 -11.36 9.29 0.02
CA VAL A 24 -11.33 8.51 -1.23
C VAL A 24 -12.78 8.32 -1.68
N ALA A 25 -13.31 9.30 -2.39
CA ALA A 25 -14.72 9.33 -2.83
C ALA A 25 -14.90 8.75 -4.24
N ASP A 26 -14.23 7.65 -4.56
CA ASP A 26 -14.34 6.97 -5.86
C ASP A 26 -15.03 5.62 -5.66
N SER A 27 -16.16 5.42 -6.37
CA SER A 27 -16.94 4.19 -6.28
C SER A 27 -16.18 2.93 -6.75
N ARG A 28 -15.07 3.10 -7.49
CA ARG A 28 -14.19 2.02 -7.92
C ARG A 28 -13.18 1.61 -6.85
N ALA A 29 -13.09 2.38 -5.76
CA ALA A 29 -12.17 2.09 -4.66
C ALA A 29 -12.85 1.20 -3.62
N ALA A 30 -12.24 0.07 -3.30
CA ALA A 30 -12.57 -0.74 -2.13
C ALA A 30 -11.59 -0.39 -1.01
N GLN A 31 -12.12 -0.10 0.17
CA GLN A 31 -11.33 0.34 1.32
C GLN A 31 -11.35 -0.71 2.42
N TYR A 32 -10.19 -1.01 2.99
CA TYR A 32 -9.99 -2.02 4.02
C TYR A 32 -9.15 -1.46 5.16
N TYR A 33 -9.34 -1.99 6.35
CA TYR A 33 -8.53 -1.67 7.51
C TYR A 33 -7.67 -2.87 7.89
N ASP A 34 -6.35 -2.71 7.78
CA ASP A 34 -5.34 -3.73 8.08
C ASP A 34 -4.76 -3.51 9.48
N ARG A 35 -5.51 -3.92 10.51
CA ARG A 35 -5.12 -3.72 11.91
C ARG A 35 -3.75 -4.31 12.23
N ASP A 36 -3.47 -5.48 11.71
CA ASP A 36 -2.29 -6.28 12.06
C ASP A 36 -1.19 -6.17 11.03
N HIS A 37 -1.31 -5.23 10.08
CA HIS A 37 -0.34 -5.00 8.99
C HIS A 37 -0.08 -6.23 8.13
N LEU A 38 -1.05 -7.10 7.93
CA LEU A 38 -0.87 -8.34 7.18
C LEU A 38 -0.56 -8.08 5.71
N VAL A 39 -1.30 -7.18 5.07
CA VAL A 39 -1.06 -6.77 3.68
C VAL A 39 0.28 -6.08 3.55
N SER A 40 0.56 -5.16 4.46
CA SER A 40 1.80 -4.39 4.49
C SER A 40 3.03 -5.29 4.66
N LYS A 41 2.98 -6.24 5.58
CA LYS A 41 4.06 -7.22 5.79
C LYS A 41 4.30 -8.11 4.59
N ALA A 42 3.23 -8.57 3.94
CA ALA A 42 3.33 -9.37 2.73
C ALA A 42 3.97 -8.58 1.57
N LEU A 43 3.58 -7.32 1.41
CA LEU A 43 4.17 -6.42 0.42
C LEU A 43 5.64 -6.12 0.72
N GLN A 44 5.98 -5.87 1.98
CA GLN A 44 7.37 -5.66 2.40
C GLN A 44 8.25 -6.87 2.06
N ALA A 45 7.80 -8.07 2.41
CA ALA A 45 8.54 -9.29 2.13
C ALA A 45 8.82 -9.45 0.62
N GLN A 46 7.83 -9.13 -0.21
CA GLN A 46 7.97 -9.18 -1.66
C GLN A 46 8.95 -8.12 -2.17
N MET A 47 8.89 -6.90 -1.65
CA MET A 47 9.82 -5.82 -2.00
C MET A 47 11.27 -6.19 -1.65
N LEU A 48 11.50 -6.73 -0.45
CA LEU A 48 12.82 -7.18 -0.01
C LEU A 48 13.35 -8.32 -0.90
N ALA A 49 12.51 -9.26 -1.28
CA ALA A 49 12.87 -10.36 -2.17
C ALA A 49 13.33 -9.88 -3.55
N HIS A 50 12.88 -8.69 -3.98
CA HIS A 50 13.29 -8.06 -5.24
C HIS A 50 14.31 -6.92 -5.07
N GLY A 51 14.97 -6.83 -3.91
CA GLY A 51 16.02 -5.87 -3.66
C GLY A 51 15.55 -4.42 -3.46
N VAL A 52 14.26 -4.20 -3.23
CA VAL A 52 13.73 -2.87 -2.91
C VAL A 52 13.96 -2.61 -1.42
N THR A 53 14.82 -1.65 -1.11
CA THR A 53 15.18 -1.29 0.26
C THR A 53 15.08 0.23 0.44
N GLY A 54 15.04 0.68 1.70
CA GLY A 54 15.06 2.09 2.03
C GLY A 54 13.90 2.53 2.91
N GLN A 55 14.15 3.50 3.76
CA GLN A 55 13.21 3.94 4.78
C GLN A 55 11.93 4.57 4.25
N LYS A 56 11.94 5.09 3.03
CA LYS A 56 10.73 5.66 2.44
C LYS A 56 9.64 4.62 2.11
N TYR A 57 10.00 3.32 2.13
CA TYR A 57 9.06 2.23 1.91
C TYR A 57 8.69 1.49 3.19
N PHE A 58 9.49 1.62 4.27
CA PHE A 58 9.35 0.80 5.46
C PHE A 58 9.33 1.65 6.72
N VAL A 59 8.53 1.24 7.68
CA VAL A 59 8.53 1.78 9.03
C VAL A 59 9.19 0.75 9.94
N LYS A 60 10.34 1.09 10.51
CA LYS A 60 11.10 0.21 11.42
C LYS A 60 11.38 -1.19 10.84
N ASP A 61 11.56 -1.27 9.53
CA ASP A 61 11.81 -2.53 8.80
C ASP A 61 10.73 -3.60 8.98
N GLU A 62 9.54 -3.22 9.45
CA GLU A 62 8.46 -4.16 9.73
C GLU A 62 7.36 -4.16 8.68
N TYR A 63 6.98 -2.99 8.16
CA TYR A 63 5.88 -2.87 7.21
C TYR A 63 5.99 -1.61 6.34
N VAL A 64 5.28 -1.64 5.22
CA VAL A 64 5.25 -0.55 4.25
C VAL A 64 4.28 0.54 4.73
N TRP A 65 4.68 1.79 4.55
CA TRP A 65 3.87 2.95 4.89
C TRP A 65 3.85 3.95 3.74
N ASP A 66 2.68 4.59 3.55
CA ASP A 66 2.47 5.68 2.60
C ASP A 66 3.00 5.33 1.20
N ALA A 67 2.62 4.15 0.72
CA ALA A 67 3.08 3.62 -0.55
C ALA A 67 1.92 3.26 -1.47
N MET A 68 2.19 3.24 -2.76
CA MET A 68 1.29 2.67 -3.76
C MET A 68 2.01 1.58 -4.56
N ALA A 69 1.23 0.59 -4.95
CA ALA A 69 1.69 -0.47 -5.84
C ALA A 69 0.68 -0.69 -6.96
N VAL A 70 1.16 -0.92 -8.16
CA VAL A 70 0.34 -1.23 -9.34
C VAL A 70 0.71 -2.59 -9.84
N TYR A 71 -0.30 -3.39 -10.13
CA TYR A 71 -0.16 -4.76 -10.62
C TYR A 71 -0.75 -4.87 -12.01
N ALA A 72 -0.20 -5.76 -12.82
CA ALA A 72 -0.75 -6.09 -14.12
C ALA A 72 -2.18 -6.63 -14.00
N PRO A 73 -3.04 -6.42 -15.01
CA PRO A 73 -4.35 -7.02 -15.03
C PRO A 73 -4.29 -8.54 -14.88
N GLY A 74 -5.19 -9.10 -14.09
CA GLY A 74 -5.26 -10.54 -13.86
C GLY A 74 -4.31 -11.10 -12.81
N VAL A 75 -3.48 -10.25 -12.20
CA VAL A 75 -2.63 -10.67 -11.08
C VAL A 75 -3.48 -10.87 -9.83
N HIS A 76 -3.26 -11.98 -9.14
CA HIS A 76 -3.96 -12.32 -7.89
C HIS A 76 -2.98 -12.50 -6.74
N TRP A 77 -3.39 -12.07 -5.55
CA TRP A 77 -2.66 -12.33 -4.33
C TRP A 77 -2.90 -13.77 -3.87
N GLU A 78 -1.82 -14.46 -3.58
CA GLU A 78 -1.89 -15.76 -2.93
C GLU A 78 -1.98 -15.59 -1.41
N SER A 79 -2.48 -16.61 -0.71
CA SER A 79 -2.66 -16.54 0.75
C SER A 79 -1.33 -16.40 1.51
N SER A 80 -0.22 -16.79 0.91
CA SER A 80 1.11 -16.84 1.55
C SER A 80 2.09 -15.81 1.01
N ALA A 81 1.79 -15.15 -0.11
CA ALA A 81 2.73 -14.22 -0.74
C ALA A 81 2.03 -13.15 -1.58
N ALA A 82 2.53 -11.93 -1.49
CA ALA A 82 2.15 -10.86 -2.40
C ALA A 82 2.81 -11.07 -3.78
N PRO A 83 2.11 -10.80 -4.89
CA PRO A 83 2.71 -10.82 -6.21
C PRO A 83 3.67 -9.64 -6.38
N LYS A 84 4.53 -9.74 -7.39
CA LYS A 84 5.43 -8.65 -7.76
C LYS A 84 4.62 -7.51 -8.40
N PRO A 85 4.69 -6.29 -7.88
CA PRO A 85 4.09 -5.14 -8.56
C PRO A 85 4.92 -4.71 -9.77
N ASP A 86 4.24 -4.17 -10.79
CA ASP A 86 4.91 -3.56 -11.94
C ASP A 86 5.44 -2.17 -11.60
N PHE A 87 4.79 -1.49 -10.68
CA PHE A 87 5.19 -0.18 -10.18
C PHE A 87 5.01 -0.14 -8.67
N VAL A 88 5.95 0.46 -8.00
CA VAL A 88 5.84 0.79 -6.57
C VAL A 88 6.48 2.15 -6.32
N GLY A 89 5.87 2.92 -5.44
CA GLY A 89 6.38 4.23 -5.07
C GLY A 89 5.90 4.68 -3.71
N ALA A 90 6.71 5.48 -3.06
CA ALA A 90 6.43 6.14 -1.79
C ALA A 90 7.24 7.43 -1.68
N PRO A 91 6.80 8.41 -0.93
CA PRO A 91 5.43 8.52 -0.38
C PRO A 91 4.39 8.64 -1.52
N VAL A 92 3.13 8.40 -1.21
CA VAL A 92 2.04 8.39 -2.22
C VAL A 92 1.99 9.68 -3.03
N VAL A 93 2.20 10.82 -2.39
CA VAL A 93 2.15 12.13 -3.05
C VAL A 93 3.21 12.26 -4.17
N ASP A 94 4.41 11.77 -3.93
CA ASP A 94 5.48 11.80 -4.94
C ASP A 94 5.29 10.69 -5.99
N ALA A 95 4.83 9.54 -5.55
CA ALA A 95 4.59 8.40 -6.40
C ALA A 95 3.47 8.65 -7.42
N SER A 96 2.47 9.46 -7.07
CA SER A 96 1.35 9.76 -7.97
C SER A 96 1.80 10.46 -9.26
N ALA A 97 2.77 11.36 -9.20
CA ALA A 97 3.32 12.01 -10.40
C ALA A 97 4.05 10.99 -11.28
N ARG A 98 4.87 10.13 -10.68
CA ARG A 98 5.58 9.07 -11.39
C ARG A 98 4.63 8.02 -11.99
N LEU A 99 3.52 7.75 -11.31
CA LEU A 99 2.49 6.85 -11.83
C LEU A 99 1.86 7.40 -13.10
N ALA A 100 1.60 8.70 -13.18
CA ALA A 100 1.07 9.32 -14.39
C ALA A 100 2.01 9.11 -15.59
N ASP A 101 3.31 9.20 -15.38
CA ASP A 101 4.31 8.92 -16.41
C ASP A 101 4.36 7.43 -16.80
N TYR A 102 4.27 6.55 -15.82
CA TYR A 102 4.23 5.10 -16.05
C TYR A 102 3.01 4.66 -16.87
N LEU A 103 1.85 5.27 -16.64
CA LEU A 103 0.60 4.92 -17.33
C LEU A 103 0.46 5.51 -18.75
N ARG A 104 1.38 6.32 -19.17
CA ARG A 104 1.41 6.85 -20.55
C ARG A 104 1.96 5.79 -21.51
#